data_d779be7a9fd58018f90219a187a2ff0b
#
_entry.id   d779be7a9fd58018f90219a187a2ff0b
#
_cell.length_a   1.000
_cell.length_b   1.000
_cell.length_c   1.000
_cell.angle_alpha   90.00
_cell.angle_beta   90.00
_cell.angle_gamma   90.00
#
_symmetry.space_group_name_H-M   'P 1'
#
loop_
_entity.id
_entity.type
_entity.pdbx_description
1 polymer ?
#
loop_
_entity_poly.entity_id
_entity_poly.type
_entity_poly.pdbx_seq_one_letter_code
_entity_poly.pdbx_strand_id
1 'polypeptide(L)'
;YSHDDVFELYLNGEKLVATDLVWKNNVNLKLSDEAKKKLRNGKNVIAAHCHNTTGGSYVDFGLYREKKNAVTFENEAVQKSVDVLATSSYYTFTCGPVELDVVFTAPQLIDDLDLLSTPINYISYRVRPLDKKEHDVQFYIETTPVLAVNETIQPTIARTLSKNGISYVEAGTINQPICDRKGDLICADWGYVYLCLLYTS
;
A
#
# COMPACT_ATOMS: atom_id res chain seq x y z
N TYR A 1 -14.13 -8.98 -0.38
CA TYR A 1 -14.66 -10.17 -1.03
C TYR A 1 -14.63 -10.03 -2.54
N SER A 2 -14.51 -11.15 -3.21
CA SER A 2 -14.61 -11.29 -4.67
C SER A 2 -15.53 -12.48 -4.97
N HIS A 3 -16.33 -12.38 -6.01
CA HIS A 3 -17.24 -13.47 -6.41
C HIS A 3 -17.66 -13.33 -7.87
N ASP A 4 -18.15 -14.43 -8.40
CA ASP A 4 -18.81 -14.49 -9.69
C ASP A 4 -20.27 -14.89 -9.49
N ASP A 5 -21.20 -14.18 -10.17
CA ASP A 5 -22.65 -14.26 -10.10
C ASP A 5 -23.24 -13.93 -8.70
N VAL A 6 -24.26 -14.70 -8.25
CA VAL A 6 -24.98 -14.44 -7.00
C VAL A 6 -24.12 -14.78 -5.79
N PHE A 7 -24.05 -13.87 -4.85
CA PHE A 7 -23.20 -14.03 -3.66
C PHE A 7 -23.90 -13.55 -2.39
N GLU A 8 -23.74 -14.31 -1.33
CA GLU A 8 -24.15 -13.93 0.02
C GLU A 8 -23.02 -14.21 1.00
N LEU A 9 -22.77 -13.28 1.90
CA LEU A 9 -21.74 -13.38 2.93
C LEU A 9 -22.35 -13.22 4.32
N TYR A 10 -21.95 -14.08 5.23
CA TYR A 10 -22.46 -14.15 6.60
C TYR A 10 -21.33 -14.10 7.62
N LEU A 11 -21.56 -13.43 8.75
CA LEU A 11 -20.69 -13.45 9.93
C LEU A 11 -21.49 -13.92 11.13
N ASN A 12 -21.07 -15.03 11.73
CA ASN A 12 -21.75 -15.66 12.89
C ASN A 12 -23.27 -15.85 12.69
N GLY A 13 -23.68 -16.15 11.45
CA GLY A 13 -25.08 -16.32 11.07
C GLY A 13 -25.83 -15.06 10.66
N GLU A 14 -25.20 -13.90 10.79
CA GLU A 14 -25.75 -12.61 10.32
C GLU A 14 -25.35 -12.36 8.87
N LYS A 15 -26.31 -12.03 8.01
CA LYS A 15 -26.05 -11.69 6.61
C LYS A 15 -25.42 -10.30 6.53
N LEU A 16 -24.23 -10.22 5.96
CA LEU A 16 -23.48 -8.97 5.76
C LEU A 16 -23.79 -8.32 4.42
N VAL A 17 -23.90 -9.13 3.37
CA VAL A 17 -24.14 -8.69 2.00
C VAL A 17 -24.86 -9.77 1.22
N ALA A 18 -25.68 -9.35 0.27
CA ALA A 18 -26.21 -10.17 -0.81
C ALA A 18 -26.07 -9.39 -2.11
N THR A 19 -25.73 -10.07 -3.19
CA THR A 19 -25.67 -9.50 -4.54
C THR A 19 -26.51 -10.33 -5.49
N ASP A 20 -26.99 -9.66 -6.53
CA ASP A 20 -27.62 -10.34 -7.66
C ASP A 20 -26.57 -10.92 -8.62
N LEU A 21 -27.00 -11.30 -9.82
CA LEU A 21 -26.12 -11.76 -10.93
C LEU A 21 -25.12 -10.68 -11.32
N VAL A 22 -23.99 -10.62 -10.62
CA VAL A 22 -22.94 -9.62 -10.84
C VAL A 22 -21.57 -10.17 -10.47
N TRP A 23 -20.62 -9.92 -11.35
CA TRP A 23 -19.22 -10.15 -11.05
C TRP A 23 -18.65 -9.03 -10.20
N LYS A 24 -17.98 -9.35 -9.10
CA LYS A 24 -17.29 -8.40 -8.21
C LYS A 24 -15.90 -8.88 -7.88
N ASN A 25 -14.96 -7.94 -7.85
CA ASN A 25 -13.57 -8.22 -7.48
C ASN A 25 -13.06 -7.20 -6.47
N ASN A 26 -12.34 -7.68 -5.47
CA ASN A 26 -11.66 -6.87 -4.43
C ASN A 26 -12.57 -5.84 -3.73
N VAL A 27 -13.80 -6.22 -3.40
CA VAL A 27 -14.73 -5.33 -2.70
C VAL A 27 -14.39 -5.26 -1.22
N ASN A 28 -14.03 -4.07 -0.75
CA ASN A 28 -13.89 -3.76 0.67
C ASN A 28 -15.24 -3.43 1.29
N LEU A 29 -15.76 -4.34 2.11
CA LEU A 29 -16.97 -4.13 2.88
C LEU A 29 -16.62 -3.71 4.31
N LYS A 30 -16.88 -2.45 4.65
CA LYS A 30 -16.76 -1.99 6.04
C LYS A 30 -17.93 -2.55 6.85
N LEU A 31 -17.62 -3.32 7.90
CA LEU A 31 -18.66 -3.85 8.80
C LEU A 31 -19.44 -2.71 9.45
N SER A 32 -20.77 -2.83 9.45
CA SER A 32 -21.65 -1.95 10.22
C SER A 32 -21.40 -2.14 11.73
N ASP A 33 -21.85 -1.19 12.53
CA ASP A 33 -21.68 -1.31 13.98
C ASP A 33 -22.54 -2.45 14.56
N GLU A 34 -23.64 -2.79 13.93
CA GLU A 34 -24.47 -3.95 14.24
C GLU A 34 -23.71 -5.25 13.95
N ALA A 35 -23.07 -5.35 12.80
CA ALA A 35 -22.27 -6.52 12.43
C ALA A 35 -21.05 -6.67 13.34
N LYS A 36 -20.40 -5.57 13.73
CA LYS A 36 -19.28 -5.62 14.70
C LYS A 36 -19.68 -6.15 16.07
N LYS A 37 -20.91 -5.85 16.53
CA LYS A 37 -21.46 -6.39 17.80
C LYS A 37 -21.63 -7.91 17.78
N LYS A 38 -21.67 -8.52 16.60
CA LYS A 38 -21.77 -9.99 16.45
C LYS A 38 -20.41 -10.69 16.53
N LEU A 39 -19.30 -9.94 16.50
CA LEU A 39 -17.97 -10.49 16.70
C LEU A 39 -17.84 -11.02 18.14
N ARG A 40 -17.23 -12.20 18.27
CA ARG A 40 -17.03 -12.90 19.54
C ARG A 40 -15.55 -12.90 19.90
N ASN A 41 -15.25 -12.91 21.19
CA ASN A 41 -13.90 -13.25 21.64
C ASN A 41 -13.64 -14.74 21.32
N GLY A 42 -12.55 -15.01 20.57
CA GLY A 42 -12.22 -16.35 20.10
C GLY A 42 -12.76 -16.66 18.71
N LYS A 43 -13.42 -17.81 18.55
CA LYS A 43 -13.84 -18.32 17.24
C LYS A 43 -15.01 -17.52 16.65
N ASN A 44 -14.79 -16.98 15.46
CA ASN A 44 -15.81 -16.40 14.60
C ASN A 44 -15.94 -17.25 13.32
N VAL A 45 -17.16 -17.34 12.80
CA VAL A 45 -17.45 -18.10 11.59
C VAL A 45 -17.87 -17.13 10.49
N ILE A 46 -17.15 -17.14 9.40
CA ILE A 46 -17.54 -16.50 8.14
C ILE A 46 -18.01 -17.59 7.21
N ALA A 47 -19.18 -17.41 6.59
CA ALA A 47 -19.72 -18.32 5.60
C ALA A 47 -20.15 -17.53 4.38
N ALA A 48 -19.90 -18.11 3.21
CA ALA A 48 -20.33 -17.55 1.94
C ALA A 48 -21.17 -18.57 1.17
N HIS A 49 -22.20 -18.08 0.52
CA HIS A 49 -22.94 -18.80 -0.50
C HIS A 49 -22.70 -18.09 -1.83
N CYS A 50 -22.25 -18.84 -2.83
CA CYS A 50 -22.03 -18.34 -4.19
C CYS A 50 -22.75 -19.28 -5.16
N HIS A 51 -23.56 -18.71 -6.03
CA HIS A 51 -24.28 -19.47 -7.07
C HIS A 51 -23.86 -18.94 -8.44
N ASN A 52 -23.12 -19.77 -9.16
CA ASN A 52 -22.70 -19.49 -10.52
C ASN A 52 -23.73 -19.99 -11.51
N THR A 53 -24.08 -19.19 -12.50
CA THR A 53 -25.07 -19.54 -13.52
C THR A 53 -24.44 -20.02 -14.80
N THR A 54 -23.33 -19.37 -15.25
CA THR A 54 -22.62 -19.72 -16.49
C THR A 54 -21.15 -19.27 -16.43
N GLY A 55 -20.27 -19.96 -17.13
CA GLY A 55 -18.88 -19.51 -17.32
C GLY A 55 -17.94 -19.90 -16.19
N GLY A 56 -16.99 -19.02 -15.90
CA GLY A 56 -16.05 -19.16 -14.79
C GLY A 56 -16.76 -19.05 -13.45
N SER A 57 -16.19 -19.64 -12.41
CA SER A 57 -16.73 -19.56 -11.06
C SER A 57 -15.62 -19.34 -10.06
N TYR A 58 -15.75 -18.33 -9.21
CA TYR A 58 -14.86 -18.15 -8.10
C TYR A 58 -15.54 -17.43 -6.94
N VAL A 59 -15.02 -17.67 -5.74
CA VAL A 59 -15.36 -16.94 -4.53
C VAL A 59 -14.14 -16.82 -3.64
N ASP A 60 -13.89 -15.60 -3.20
CA ASP A 60 -12.85 -15.30 -2.22
C ASP A 60 -13.38 -14.28 -1.20
N PHE A 61 -13.10 -14.51 0.06
CA PHE A 61 -13.52 -13.60 1.13
C PHE A 61 -12.65 -13.76 2.37
N GLY A 62 -12.50 -12.67 3.10
CA GLY A 62 -11.75 -12.66 4.34
C GLY A 62 -12.22 -11.56 5.28
N LEU A 63 -11.85 -11.68 6.55
CA LEU A 63 -12.01 -10.64 7.55
C LEU A 63 -10.63 -10.14 7.96
N TYR A 64 -10.41 -8.85 7.86
CA TYR A 64 -9.18 -8.22 8.31
C TYR A 64 -9.47 -7.00 9.19
N ARG A 65 -8.51 -6.64 9.97
CA ARG A 65 -8.53 -5.43 10.79
C ARG A 65 -7.57 -4.41 10.20
N GLU A 66 -8.10 -3.30 9.79
CA GLU A 66 -7.28 -2.15 9.43
C GLU A 66 -6.63 -1.58 10.68
N LYS A 67 -5.30 -1.54 10.71
CA LYS A 67 -4.55 -0.88 11.76
C LYS A 67 -4.49 0.60 11.39
N LYS A 68 -5.14 1.46 12.17
CA LYS A 68 -4.94 2.90 12.01
C LYS A 68 -3.48 3.24 12.27
N ASN A 69 -2.87 3.97 11.38
CA ASN A 69 -1.54 4.53 11.61
C ASN A 69 -1.56 5.42 12.85
N ALA A 70 -0.50 5.31 13.64
CA ALA A 70 -0.38 6.10 14.86
C ALA A 70 -0.02 7.58 14.58
N VAL A 71 0.43 7.87 13.37
CA VAL A 71 0.84 9.23 12.98
C VAL A 71 -0.36 9.96 12.39
N THR A 72 -0.74 11.06 13.02
CA THR A 72 -1.75 12.00 12.52
C THR A 72 -1.09 13.36 12.35
N PHE A 73 -1.30 13.98 11.19
CA PHE A 73 -0.81 15.33 10.91
C PHE A 73 -1.97 16.30 11.12
N GLU A 74 -1.71 17.38 11.88
CA GLU A 74 -2.73 18.39 12.20
C GLU A 74 -2.89 19.41 11.06
N ASN A 75 -1.84 19.62 10.28
CA ASN A 75 -1.81 20.62 9.23
C ASN A 75 -1.32 20.01 7.90
N GLU A 76 -1.82 20.55 6.82
CA GLU A 76 -1.37 20.22 5.47
C GLU A 76 -0.30 21.22 5.00
N ALA A 77 0.69 20.70 4.26
CA ALA A 77 1.68 21.54 3.60
C ALA A 77 1.05 22.21 2.35
N VAL A 78 1.46 23.43 2.08
CA VAL A 78 1.01 24.16 0.89
C VAL A 78 2.03 23.96 -0.24
N GLN A 79 1.62 23.31 -1.33
CA GLN A 79 2.46 23.19 -2.52
C GLN A 79 2.65 24.56 -3.18
N LYS A 80 3.91 24.94 -3.39
CA LYS A 80 4.31 26.19 -4.04
C LYS A 80 4.59 26.01 -5.52
N SER A 81 5.29 24.93 -5.85
CA SER A 81 5.67 24.65 -7.23
C SER A 81 5.81 23.15 -7.47
N VAL A 82 5.67 22.80 -8.73
CA VAL A 82 6.03 21.49 -9.27
C VAL A 82 6.70 21.72 -10.64
N ASP A 83 7.80 21.00 -10.86
CA ASP A 83 8.46 20.92 -12.15
C ASP A 83 8.77 19.46 -12.46
N VAL A 84 8.37 19.00 -13.65
CA VAL A 84 8.45 17.59 -14.04
C VAL A 84 9.35 17.49 -15.27
N LEU A 85 10.49 16.82 -15.07
CA LEU A 85 11.45 16.48 -16.12
C LEU A 85 11.38 14.98 -16.46
N ALA A 86 12.14 14.55 -17.44
CA ALA A 86 12.08 13.18 -17.96
C ALA A 86 12.32 12.10 -16.88
N THR A 87 13.26 12.34 -15.95
CA THR A 87 13.64 11.36 -14.92
C THR A 87 13.49 11.88 -13.49
N SER A 88 13.03 13.12 -13.31
CA SER A 88 12.92 13.75 -12.00
C SER A 88 11.72 14.66 -11.90
N SER A 89 11.07 14.66 -10.74
CA SER A 89 10.00 15.59 -10.40
C SER A 89 10.37 16.38 -9.15
N TYR A 90 10.30 17.69 -9.24
CA TYR A 90 10.70 18.63 -8.20
C TYR A 90 9.47 19.28 -7.60
N TYR A 91 9.38 19.24 -6.29
CA TYR A 91 8.29 19.86 -5.54
C TYR A 91 8.84 20.80 -4.49
N THR A 92 8.17 21.93 -4.30
CA THR A 92 8.43 22.83 -3.17
C THR A 92 7.14 23.04 -2.38
N PHE A 93 7.22 22.88 -1.08
CA PHE A 93 6.13 23.06 -0.14
C PHE A 93 6.48 24.07 0.95
N THR A 94 5.47 24.78 1.45
CA THR A 94 5.55 25.50 2.71
C THR A 94 4.91 24.66 3.81
N CYS A 95 5.66 24.38 4.86
CA CYS A 95 5.25 23.59 6.02
C CYS A 95 5.39 24.44 7.27
N GLY A 96 4.41 25.31 7.54
CA GLY A 96 4.50 26.29 8.63
C GLY A 96 5.70 27.24 8.45
N PRO A 97 6.67 27.30 9.40
CA PRO A 97 7.83 28.19 9.33
C PRO A 97 8.97 27.68 8.46
N VAL A 98 8.83 26.52 7.81
CA VAL A 98 9.85 25.92 6.97
C VAL A 98 9.39 25.71 5.54
N GLU A 99 10.33 25.70 4.62
CA GLU A 99 10.15 25.29 3.22
C GLU A 99 10.77 23.91 3.04
N LEU A 100 10.03 23.01 2.40
CA LEU A 100 10.46 21.66 2.06
C LEU A 100 10.57 21.52 0.54
N ASP A 101 11.76 21.25 0.04
CA ASP A 101 11.96 20.78 -1.32
C ASP A 101 12.03 19.25 -1.31
N VAL A 102 11.30 18.60 -2.23
CA VAL A 102 11.32 17.15 -2.44
C VAL A 102 11.58 16.87 -3.91
N VAL A 103 12.51 15.96 -4.19
CA VAL A 103 12.82 15.51 -5.54
C VAL A 103 12.66 14.01 -5.62
N PHE A 104 11.80 13.57 -6.52
CA PHE A 104 11.70 12.17 -6.92
C PHE A 104 12.53 11.94 -8.16
N THR A 105 13.46 10.99 -8.13
CA THR A 105 14.33 10.68 -9.25
C THR A 105 14.26 9.19 -9.57
N ALA A 106 13.92 8.88 -10.82
CA ALA A 106 14.06 7.55 -11.42
C ALA A 106 15.26 7.56 -12.37
N PRO A 107 16.41 6.97 -12.01
CA PRO A 107 17.63 7.04 -12.82
C PRO A 107 17.53 6.12 -14.05
N GLN A 108 16.76 6.55 -15.04
CA GLN A 108 16.53 5.80 -16.28
C GLN A 108 17.43 6.35 -17.39
N LEU A 109 18.68 5.86 -17.43
CA LEU A 109 19.64 6.21 -18.48
C LEU A 109 19.59 5.15 -19.59
N ILE A 110 19.18 5.56 -20.78
CA ILE A 110 18.98 4.65 -21.93
C ILE A 110 20.29 4.01 -22.43
N ASP A 111 21.42 4.64 -22.14
CA ASP A 111 22.74 4.16 -22.54
C ASP A 111 23.39 3.26 -21.47
N ASP A 112 22.74 3.08 -20.33
CA ASP A 112 23.16 2.21 -19.23
C ASP A 112 22.04 1.24 -18.86
N LEU A 113 22.09 0.04 -19.45
CA LEU A 113 21.06 -0.97 -19.28
C LEU A 113 21.01 -1.54 -17.87
N ASP A 114 22.11 -1.59 -17.15
CA ASP A 114 22.17 -2.06 -15.77
C ASP A 114 21.43 -1.07 -14.86
N LEU A 115 21.67 0.22 -15.03
CA LEU A 115 20.98 1.26 -14.29
C LEU A 115 19.48 1.33 -14.67
N LEU A 116 19.17 1.23 -15.98
CA LEU A 116 17.81 1.26 -16.50
C LEU A 116 16.96 0.11 -15.95
N SER A 117 17.54 -1.09 -15.81
CA SER A 117 16.86 -2.28 -15.31
C SER A 117 16.82 -2.37 -13.78
N THR A 118 17.58 -1.53 -13.08
CA THR A 118 17.61 -1.55 -11.61
C THR A 118 16.39 -0.81 -11.03
N PRO A 119 15.51 -1.47 -10.28
CA PRO A 119 14.26 -0.90 -9.78
C PRO A 119 14.47 -0.03 -8.54
N ILE A 120 15.34 0.99 -8.65
CA ILE A 120 15.67 1.92 -7.58
C ILE A 120 15.20 3.32 -7.96
N ASN A 121 14.46 3.95 -7.04
CA ASN A 121 14.09 5.35 -7.13
C ASN A 121 14.63 6.10 -5.92
N TYR A 122 15.02 7.36 -6.12
CA TYR A 122 15.51 8.21 -5.04
C TYR A 122 14.46 9.25 -4.68
N ILE A 123 14.32 9.47 -3.37
CA ILE A 123 13.57 10.59 -2.82
C ILE A 123 14.57 11.44 -2.04
N SER A 124 14.90 12.60 -2.58
CA SER A 124 15.78 13.57 -1.93
C SER A 124 14.96 14.71 -1.36
N TYR A 125 15.34 15.20 -0.18
CA TYR A 125 14.65 16.33 0.41
C TYR A 125 15.64 17.33 1.02
N ARG A 126 15.21 18.58 1.08
CA ARG A 126 15.92 19.67 1.73
C ARG A 126 14.92 20.54 2.49
N VAL A 127 15.23 20.89 3.72
CA VAL A 127 14.43 21.79 4.53
C VAL A 127 15.18 23.08 4.78
N ARG A 128 14.48 24.21 4.67
CA ARG A 128 15.03 25.55 4.91
C ARG A 128 14.09 26.35 5.81
N PRO A 129 14.58 27.08 6.84
CA PRO A 129 13.75 27.98 7.62
C PRO A 129 13.34 29.20 6.77
N LEU A 130 12.09 29.63 6.92
CA LEU A 130 11.57 30.85 6.27
C LEU A 130 11.76 32.09 7.16
N ASP A 131 11.89 31.90 8.45
CA ASP A 131 11.96 32.95 9.48
C ASP A 131 13.38 33.19 10.05
N LYS A 132 14.40 32.54 9.47
CA LYS A 132 15.82 32.61 9.87
C LYS A 132 16.09 32.11 11.31
N LYS A 133 15.21 31.30 11.86
CA LYS A 133 15.37 30.64 13.16
C LYS A 133 15.71 29.16 12.97
N GLU A 134 16.21 28.55 14.04
CA GLU A 134 16.38 27.10 14.10
C GLU A 134 15.02 26.43 14.40
N HIS A 135 14.76 25.31 13.72
CA HIS A 135 13.58 24.49 13.89
C HIS A 135 13.97 23.02 13.97
N ASP A 136 13.38 22.30 14.92
CA ASP A 136 13.45 20.86 14.97
C ASP A 136 12.53 20.28 13.88
N VAL A 137 13.12 19.52 12.95
CA VAL A 137 12.40 18.95 11.82
C VAL A 137 12.57 17.44 11.79
N GLN A 138 11.47 16.73 11.63
CA GLN A 138 11.46 15.29 11.37
C GLN A 138 10.83 15.03 10.00
N PHE A 139 11.51 14.26 9.18
CA PHE A 139 10.98 13.80 7.91
C PHE A 139 10.33 12.41 8.10
N TYR A 140 9.05 12.33 7.76
CA TYR A 140 8.30 11.08 7.80
C TYR A 140 7.90 10.66 6.39
N ILE A 141 8.14 9.39 6.07
CA ILE A 141 7.69 8.77 4.83
C ILE A 141 7.01 7.44 5.13
N GLU A 142 5.91 7.21 4.49
CA GLU A 142 5.14 5.97 4.60
C GLU A 142 4.76 5.47 3.21
N THR A 143 4.83 4.17 3.03
CA THR A 143 4.33 3.48 1.85
C THR A 143 3.62 2.20 2.24
N THR A 144 2.71 1.76 1.40
CA THR A 144 2.07 0.45 1.54
C THR A 144 2.82 -0.60 0.73
N PRO A 145 2.73 -1.90 1.07
CA PRO A 145 3.36 -2.96 0.29
C PRO A 145 2.63 -3.28 -1.03
N VAL A 146 1.77 -2.42 -1.53
CA VAL A 146 0.95 -2.64 -2.75
C VAL A 146 1.79 -2.96 -3.98
N LEU A 147 3.03 -2.44 -4.06
CA LEU A 147 3.96 -2.75 -5.16
C LEU A 147 4.48 -4.20 -5.14
N ALA A 148 4.29 -4.94 -4.05
CA ALA A 148 4.76 -6.30 -3.86
C ALA A 148 3.63 -7.29 -3.56
N VAL A 149 2.42 -6.99 -4.01
CA VAL A 149 1.25 -7.85 -3.88
C VAL A 149 0.49 -7.91 -5.20
N ASN A 150 -0.22 -9.00 -5.45
CA ASN A 150 -1.16 -9.08 -6.56
C ASN A 150 -2.51 -8.46 -6.18
N GLU A 151 -2.93 -8.64 -4.94
CA GLU A 151 -4.20 -8.15 -4.42
C GLU A 151 -4.00 -7.47 -3.06
N THR A 152 -4.70 -6.37 -2.83
CA THR A 152 -4.56 -5.55 -1.61
C THR A 152 -4.95 -6.27 -0.32
N ILE A 153 -5.67 -7.39 -0.43
CA ILE A 153 -6.09 -8.23 0.70
C ILE A 153 -5.06 -9.31 1.07
N GLN A 154 -4.00 -9.50 0.26
CA GLN A 154 -2.98 -10.50 0.56
C GLN A 154 -2.28 -10.19 1.90
N PRO A 155 -2.07 -11.22 2.74
CA PRO A 155 -1.31 -11.05 3.98
C PRO A 155 0.13 -10.63 3.69
N THR A 156 0.56 -9.53 4.28
CA THR A 156 1.91 -8.98 4.13
C THR A 156 2.65 -8.93 5.45
N ILE A 157 3.96 -8.88 5.36
CA ILE A 157 4.85 -8.66 6.50
C ILE A 157 5.81 -7.51 6.19
N ALA A 158 6.13 -6.72 7.20
CA ALA A 158 7.18 -5.71 7.13
C ALA A 158 8.25 -6.00 8.19
N ARG A 159 9.51 -5.80 7.82
CA ARG A 159 10.67 -6.02 8.70
C ARG A 159 11.63 -4.84 8.59
N THR A 160 12.21 -4.43 9.71
CA THR A 160 13.33 -3.50 9.73
C THR A 160 14.64 -4.28 9.75
N LEU A 161 15.52 -3.98 8.83
CA LEU A 161 16.79 -4.66 8.63
C LEU A 161 17.93 -3.63 8.52
N SER A 162 19.16 -4.10 8.73
CA SER A 162 20.36 -3.28 8.52
C SER A 162 21.43 -4.13 7.85
N LYS A 163 22.06 -3.57 6.81
CA LYS A 163 23.16 -4.20 6.09
C LYS A 163 24.15 -3.15 5.62
N ASN A 164 25.42 -3.36 5.86
CA ASN A 164 26.51 -2.45 5.44
C ASN A 164 26.30 -0.99 5.89
N GLY A 165 25.75 -0.78 7.09
CA GLY A 165 25.47 0.57 7.61
C GLY A 165 24.19 1.23 7.07
N ILE A 166 23.47 0.57 6.18
CA ILE A 166 22.20 1.06 5.65
C ILE A 166 21.05 0.39 6.43
N SER A 167 20.17 1.20 6.99
CA SER A 167 18.93 0.74 7.60
C SER A 167 17.80 0.83 6.58
N TYR A 168 16.98 -0.21 6.51
CA TYR A 168 15.87 -0.26 5.57
C TYR A 168 14.70 -1.07 6.13
N VAL A 169 13.52 -0.78 5.61
CA VAL A 169 12.31 -1.59 5.79
C VAL A 169 12.09 -2.38 4.52
N GLU A 170 11.84 -3.67 4.68
CA GLU A 170 11.40 -4.54 3.60
C GLU A 170 9.94 -4.92 3.86
N ALA A 171 9.08 -4.94 2.84
CA ALA A 171 7.69 -5.38 2.95
C ALA A 171 7.24 -6.14 1.71
N GLY A 172 6.49 -7.22 1.92
CA GLY A 172 5.96 -8.07 0.85
C GLY A 172 4.99 -9.12 1.38
N THR A 173 4.55 -10.04 0.53
CA THR A 173 3.64 -11.11 0.93
C THR A 173 4.33 -12.09 1.88
N ILE A 174 3.56 -12.69 2.79
CA ILE A 174 4.09 -13.69 3.74
C ILE A 174 4.57 -14.94 3.01
N ASN A 175 3.85 -15.40 2.01
CA ASN A 175 4.05 -16.69 1.38
C ASN A 175 5.02 -16.67 0.20
N GLN A 176 5.32 -15.48 -0.37
CA GLN A 176 6.24 -15.31 -1.51
C GLN A 176 5.98 -16.33 -2.66
N PRO A 177 4.79 -16.35 -3.28
CA PRO A 177 4.39 -17.38 -4.24
C PRO A 177 5.01 -17.12 -5.63
N ILE A 178 6.26 -17.53 -5.82
CA ILE A 178 7.04 -17.25 -7.03
C ILE A 178 6.38 -17.86 -8.26
N CYS A 179 5.90 -17.01 -9.19
CA CYS A 179 5.27 -17.41 -10.45
C CYS A 179 4.13 -18.44 -10.28
N ASP A 180 3.42 -18.44 -9.17
CA ASP A 180 2.40 -19.44 -8.83
C ASP A 180 1.04 -19.17 -9.50
N ARG A 181 0.82 -17.95 -9.96
CA ARG A 181 -0.44 -17.50 -10.56
C ARG A 181 -0.36 -17.51 -12.09
N LYS A 182 -1.51 -17.73 -12.72
CA LYS A 182 -1.69 -17.66 -14.18
C LYS A 182 -2.81 -16.70 -14.51
N GLY A 183 -2.67 -15.94 -15.59
CA GLY A 183 -3.69 -15.00 -16.09
C GLY A 183 -3.06 -13.75 -16.69
N ASP A 184 -3.89 -12.87 -17.24
CA ASP A 184 -3.46 -11.69 -18.00
C ASP A 184 -3.33 -10.43 -17.12
N LEU A 185 -3.96 -10.42 -15.94
CA LEU A 185 -3.98 -9.28 -15.02
C LEU A 185 -3.33 -9.65 -13.69
N ILE A 186 -2.10 -10.13 -13.74
CA ILE A 186 -1.35 -10.58 -12.57
C ILE A 186 -0.21 -9.63 -12.29
N CYS A 187 -0.14 -9.14 -11.05
CA CYS A 187 1.02 -8.44 -10.51
C CYS A 187 1.95 -9.43 -9.80
N ALA A 188 3.24 -9.13 -9.78
CA ALA A 188 4.19 -9.92 -9.01
C ALA A 188 3.87 -9.80 -7.51
N ASP A 189 3.62 -10.92 -6.86
CA ASP A 189 3.35 -11.03 -5.43
C ASP A 189 4.44 -11.81 -4.68
N TRP A 190 5.61 -11.89 -5.28
CA TRP A 190 6.88 -12.32 -4.68
C TRP A 190 7.91 -11.19 -4.78
N GLY A 191 8.96 -11.27 -3.97
CA GLY A 191 9.89 -10.17 -3.76
C GLY A 191 9.35 -9.17 -2.75
N TYR A 192 10.04 -8.04 -2.61
CA TYR A 192 9.76 -7.07 -1.56
C TYR A 192 9.89 -5.66 -2.09
N VAL A 193 9.08 -4.76 -1.57
CA VAL A 193 9.33 -3.33 -1.64
C VAL A 193 10.27 -2.94 -0.50
N TYR A 194 11.26 -2.11 -0.80
CA TYR A 194 12.26 -1.63 0.14
C TYR A 194 12.15 -0.12 0.31
N LEU A 195 12.18 0.34 1.54
CA LEU A 195 12.35 1.74 1.88
C LEU A 195 13.65 1.91 2.68
N CYS A 196 14.66 2.52 2.06
CA CYS A 196 15.97 2.69 2.64
C CYS A 196 16.19 4.16 3.03
N LEU A 197 16.84 4.39 4.17
CA LEU A 197 17.31 5.71 4.57
C LEU A 197 18.83 5.78 4.38
N LEU A 198 19.25 6.68 3.49
CA LEU A 198 20.66 7.04 3.31
C LEU A 198 20.90 8.39 3.98
N TYR A 199 21.82 8.43 4.92
CA TYR A 199 22.27 9.68 5.51
C TYR A 199 23.43 10.22 4.68
N THR A 200 23.21 11.34 4.01
CA THR A 200 24.29 12.10 3.35
C THR A 200 24.64 13.28 4.24
N SER A 201 25.82 13.24 4.83
CA SER A 201 26.38 14.34 5.63
C SER A 201 26.70 15.56 4.77
#